data_320427416eadffeb54d8fb60fabbf212
#
_entry.id   320427416eadffeb54d8fb60fabbf212
#
_cell.length_a   1.000
_cell.length_b   1.000
_cell.length_c   1.000
_cell.angle_alpha   90.00
_cell.angle_beta   90.00
_cell.angle_gamma   90.00
#
_symmetry.space_group_name_H-M   'P 1'
#
loop_
_entity.id
_entity.type
_entity.pdbx_description
1 polymer ?
#
loop_
_entity_poly.entity_id
_entity_poly.type
_entity_poly.pdbx_seq_one_letter_code
_entity_poly.pdbx_strand_id
1 'polypeptide(L)'
;MKTGIYLSYAGLGANLLHLAYCHQIARKYGPVTIITLCKNLKDALADDPFIENVFYLNQYNKKFFDIFQLSRIIKKFNFENLLIYYPSLRIYFAAKFAGIKNIYSYSFFKKKNLHLINTAKKFTEKFLKINDCKTETKFFINDDFTIYF
;
A
#
# COMPACT_ATOMS: atom_id res chain seq x y z
N MET A 1 -12.06 8.73 7.39
CA MET A 1 -12.10 7.36 6.81
C MET A 1 -10.68 6.81 6.81
N LYS A 2 -10.46 5.69 7.50
CA LYS A 2 -9.10 5.14 7.67
C LYS A 2 -8.75 4.19 6.53
N THR A 3 -7.71 4.54 5.76
CA THR A 3 -7.30 3.79 4.56
C THR A 3 -5.92 3.18 4.76
N GLY A 4 -5.84 1.87 4.55
CA GLY A 4 -4.61 1.11 4.50
C GLY A 4 -4.18 0.81 3.07
N ILE A 5 -2.88 0.78 2.84
CA ILE A 5 -2.26 0.40 1.57
C ILE A 5 -1.24 -0.70 1.84
N TYR A 6 -1.40 -1.84 1.18
CA TYR A 6 -0.42 -2.93 1.24
C TYR A 6 0.47 -2.92 -0.01
N LEU A 7 1.77 -2.78 0.22
CA LEU A 7 2.80 -2.84 -0.81
C LEU A 7 3.60 -4.14 -0.65
N SER A 8 3.41 -5.07 -1.57
CA SER A 8 4.00 -6.43 -1.53
C SER A 8 5.45 -6.47 -2.03
N TYR A 9 6.24 -5.45 -1.70
CA TYR A 9 7.61 -5.31 -2.20
C TYR A 9 8.60 -5.17 -1.06
N ALA A 10 9.69 -5.96 -1.11
CA ALA A 10 10.78 -5.89 -0.13
C ALA A 10 11.78 -4.77 -0.45
N GLY A 11 11.94 -4.41 -1.72
CA GLY A 11 12.85 -3.36 -2.17
C GLY A 11 12.31 -1.95 -1.97
N LEU A 12 13.17 -1.03 -1.54
CA LEU A 12 12.80 0.36 -1.32
C LEU A 12 12.33 1.04 -2.61
N GLY A 13 13.04 0.84 -3.72
CA GLY A 13 12.70 1.45 -5.01
C GLY A 13 11.30 1.11 -5.49
N ALA A 14 10.89 -0.17 -5.40
CA ALA A 14 9.56 -0.59 -5.78
C ALA A 14 8.46 0.02 -4.89
N ASN A 15 8.72 0.20 -3.60
CA ASN A 15 7.81 0.92 -2.70
C ASN A 15 7.71 2.41 -3.08
N LEU A 16 8.83 3.07 -3.36
CA LEU A 16 8.84 4.49 -3.73
C LEU A 16 8.15 4.76 -5.08
N LEU A 17 8.21 3.82 -6.03
CA LEU A 17 7.44 3.91 -7.28
C LEU A 17 5.91 3.96 -7.05
N HIS A 18 5.42 3.45 -5.92
CA HIS A 18 4.01 3.52 -5.57
C HIS A 18 3.64 4.75 -4.72
N LEU A 19 4.61 5.56 -4.32
CA LEU A 19 4.39 6.69 -3.42
C LEU A 19 3.45 7.74 -4.03
N ALA A 20 3.55 8.00 -5.34
CA ALA A 20 2.64 8.91 -6.03
C ALA A 20 1.17 8.51 -5.87
N TYR A 21 0.88 7.22 -5.92
CA TYR A 21 -0.48 6.68 -5.74
C TYR A 21 -0.93 6.78 -4.29
N CYS A 22 -0.05 6.51 -3.34
CA CYS A 22 -0.33 6.69 -1.91
C CYS A 22 -0.69 8.15 -1.59
N HIS A 23 0.06 9.11 -2.14
CA HIS A 23 -0.20 10.53 -1.95
C HIS A 23 -1.53 10.97 -2.56
N GLN A 24 -1.90 10.47 -3.73
CA GLN A 24 -3.18 10.81 -4.34
C GLN A 24 -4.35 10.26 -3.55
N ILE A 25 -4.22 9.04 -3.02
CA ILE A 25 -5.22 8.45 -2.13
C ILE A 25 -5.32 9.28 -0.85
N ALA A 26 -4.19 9.66 -0.27
CA ALA A 26 -4.14 10.48 0.95
C ALA A 26 -4.74 11.87 0.76
N ARG A 27 -4.55 12.50 -0.39
CA ARG A 27 -5.18 13.80 -0.69
C ARG A 27 -6.70 13.72 -0.73
N LYS A 28 -7.26 12.58 -1.14
CA LYS A 28 -8.71 12.39 -1.22
C LYS A 28 -9.33 11.92 0.10
N TYR A 29 -8.66 11.05 0.83
CA TYR A 29 -9.22 10.35 1.98
C TYR A 29 -8.54 10.66 3.32
N GLY A 30 -7.50 11.49 3.32
CA GLY A 30 -6.64 11.76 4.47
C GLY A 30 -5.41 10.86 4.54
N PRO A 31 -4.46 11.15 5.45
CA PRO A 31 -3.23 10.39 5.57
C PRO A 31 -3.47 8.88 5.65
N VAL A 32 -2.61 8.12 4.97
CA VAL A 32 -2.76 6.65 4.83
C VAL A 32 -1.73 5.90 5.67
N THR A 33 -2.07 4.69 6.06
CA THR A 33 -1.12 3.75 6.67
C THR A 33 -0.65 2.75 5.62
N ILE A 34 0.66 2.60 5.48
CA ILE A 34 1.29 1.63 4.57
C ILE A 34 1.71 0.39 5.35
N ILE A 35 1.31 -0.77 4.87
CA ILE A 35 1.85 -2.08 5.29
C ILE A 35 2.80 -2.54 4.19
N THR A 36 4.05 -2.81 4.52
CA THR A 36 5.10 -3.11 3.55
C THR A 36 5.99 -4.27 3.98
N LEU A 37 6.65 -4.89 3.02
CA LEU A 37 7.72 -5.86 3.23
C LEU A 37 9.12 -5.22 3.26
N CYS A 38 9.19 -3.90 3.07
CA CYS A 38 10.45 -3.14 3.07
C CYS A 38 10.76 -2.60 4.45
N LYS A 39 11.84 -3.10 5.05
CA LYS A 39 12.27 -2.71 6.41
C LYS A 39 12.58 -1.21 6.53
N ASN A 40 13.17 -0.61 5.50
CA ASN A 40 13.67 0.76 5.55
C ASN A 40 12.63 1.81 5.12
N LEU A 41 11.44 1.41 4.69
CA LEU A 41 10.44 2.35 4.20
C LEU A 41 9.93 3.29 5.30
N LYS A 42 9.84 2.82 6.53
CA LYS A 42 9.39 3.62 7.67
C LYS A 42 10.29 4.83 7.88
N ASP A 43 11.61 4.63 7.87
CA ASP A 43 12.58 5.70 8.06
C ASP A 43 12.57 6.66 6.85
N ALA A 44 12.42 6.12 5.64
CA ALA A 44 12.37 6.92 4.42
C ALA A 44 11.14 7.84 4.34
N LEU A 45 10.02 7.48 4.97
CA LEU A 45 8.77 8.23 4.94
C LEU A 45 8.42 8.90 6.28
N ALA A 46 9.38 9.01 7.19
CA ALA A 46 9.15 9.54 8.54
C ALA A 46 8.58 10.97 8.54
N ASP A 47 8.98 11.80 7.57
CA ASP A 47 8.57 13.19 7.46
C ASP A 47 7.47 13.46 6.42
N ASP A 48 6.89 12.39 5.88
CA ASP A 48 5.87 12.50 4.84
C ASP A 48 4.49 12.81 5.45
N PRO A 49 3.92 14.00 5.19
CA PRO A 49 2.64 14.42 5.80
C PRO A 49 1.43 13.64 5.29
N PHE A 50 1.56 12.92 4.19
CA PHE A 50 0.49 12.09 3.61
C PHE A 50 0.48 10.66 4.16
N ILE A 51 1.52 10.29 4.90
CA ILE A 51 1.69 8.95 5.47
C ILE A 51 1.54 9.01 7.00
N GLU A 52 0.44 8.47 7.50
CA GLU A 52 0.19 8.43 8.94
C GLU A 52 1.12 7.45 9.66
N ASN A 53 1.35 6.29 9.06
CA ASN A 53 2.19 5.24 9.63
C ASN A 53 2.71 4.30 8.55
N VAL A 54 3.87 3.72 8.78
CA VAL A 54 4.43 2.63 7.98
C VAL A 54 4.67 1.43 8.88
N PHE A 55 4.01 0.32 8.57
CA PHE A 55 4.15 -0.93 9.29
C PHE A 55 4.95 -1.94 8.46
N TYR A 56 6.13 -2.32 8.98
CA TYR A 56 6.92 -3.38 8.38
C TYR A 56 6.38 -4.76 8.78
N LEU A 57 5.97 -5.52 7.79
CA LEU A 57 5.50 -6.88 7.96
C LEU A 57 6.66 -7.86 7.78
N ASN A 58 7.16 -8.41 8.86
CA ASN A 58 8.20 -9.43 8.82
C ASN A 58 7.61 -10.78 8.37
N GLN A 59 8.07 -11.31 7.22
CA GLN A 59 7.51 -12.53 6.61
C GLN A 59 8.39 -13.77 6.79
N TYR A 60 9.04 -13.93 7.89
CA TYR A 60 9.86 -15.13 8.11
C TYR A 60 9.08 -16.46 8.11
N ASN A 61 7.77 -16.43 8.32
CA ASN A 61 6.92 -17.62 8.29
C ASN A 61 5.82 -17.50 7.24
N LYS A 62 6.01 -18.12 6.08
CA LYS A 62 5.03 -18.16 4.98
C LYS A 62 4.01 -19.31 5.13
N LYS A 63 3.65 -19.71 6.34
CA LYS A 63 2.69 -20.79 6.55
C LYS A 63 1.24 -20.29 6.42
N PHE A 64 0.36 -21.16 5.95
CA PHE A 64 -1.06 -20.83 5.77
C PHE A 64 -1.73 -20.36 7.08
N PHE A 65 -1.31 -20.87 8.22
CA PHE A 65 -1.79 -20.46 9.55
C PHE A 65 -1.45 -19.02 9.94
N ASP A 66 -0.51 -18.37 9.24
CA ASP A 66 -0.15 -16.96 9.48
C ASP A 66 -1.28 -15.99 9.09
N ILE A 67 -2.28 -16.44 8.34
CA ILE A 67 -3.44 -15.62 7.98
C ILE A 67 -4.15 -15.11 9.22
N PHE A 68 -4.29 -15.91 10.26
CA PHE A 68 -4.94 -15.49 11.51
C PHE A 68 -4.10 -14.49 12.30
N GLN A 69 -2.76 -14.65 12.31
CA GLN A 69 -1.86 -13.66 12.91
C GLN A 69 -1.90 -12.35 12.15
N LEU A 70 -1.84 -12.40 10.82
CA LEU A 70 -1.99 -11.24 9.95
C LEU A 70 -3.33 -10.54 10.16
N SER A 71 -4.40 -11.30 10.26
CA SER A 71 -5.74 -10.77 10.54
C SER A 71 -5.77 -9.98 11.85
N ARG A 72 -5.15 -10.50 12.91
CA ARG A 72 -5.05 -9.81 14.21
C ARG A 72 -4.23 -8.52 14.10
N ILE A 73 -3.15 -8.52 13.34
CA ILE A 73 -2.32 -7.33 13.11
C ILE A 73 -3.12 -6.28 12.33
N ILE A 74 -3.74 -6.68 11.22
CA ILE A 74 -4.53 -5.79 10.35
C ILE A 74 -5.72 -5.20 11.10
N LYS A 75 -6.38 -6.00 11.94
CA LYS A 75 -7.53 -5.56 12.74
C LYS A 75 -7.19 -4.39 13.68
N LYS A 76 -5.97 -4.33 14.22
CA LYS A 76 -5.52 -3.26 15.11
C LYS A 76 -5.53 -1.88 14.47
N PHE A 77 -5.41 -1.81 13.14
CA PHE A 77 -5.42 -0.54 12.40
C PHE A 77 -6.82 0.02 12.18
N ASN A 78 -7.87 -0.77 12.32
CA ASN A 78 -9.27 -0.37 12.09
C ASN A 78 -9.51 0.27 10.72
N PHE A 79 -8.96 -0.31 9.66
CA PHE A 79 -9.17 0.18 8.31
C PHE A 79 -10.62 0.03 7.86
N GLU A 80 -11.16 1.04 7.21
CA GLU A 80 -12.40 0.95 6.44
C GLU A 80 -12.13 0.46 5.01
N ASN A 81 -11.02 0.95 4.42
CA ASN A 81 -10.56 0.53 3.11
C ASN A 81 -9.14 -0.05 3.19
N LEU A 82 -8.89 -1.10 2.47
CA LEU A 82 -7.55 -1.64 2.24
C LEU A 82 -7.32 -1.84 0.74
N LEU A 83 -6.28 -1.19 0.22
CA LEU A 83 -5.82 -1.37 -1.15
C LEU A 83 -4.60 -2.29 -1.16
N ILE A 84 -4.69 -3.37 -1.92
CA ILE A 84 -3.61 -4.34 -2.05
C ILE A 84 -2.96 -4.16 -3.43
N TYR A 85 -1.79 -3.53 -3.44
CA TYR A 85 -0.96 -3.39 -4.64
C TYR A 85 -0.14 -4.66 -4.84
N TYR A 86 -0.45 -5.38 -5.85
CA TYR A 86 -0.01 -6.72 -6.20
C TYR A 86 -0.84 -7.82 -5.53
N PRO A 87 -1.30 -8.82 -6.32
CA PRO A 87 -2.17 -9.87 -5.82
C PRO A 87 -1.54 -10.69 -4.70
N SER A 88 -2.16 -10.69 -3.54
CA SER A 88 -1.80 -11.51 -2.40
C SER A 88 -3.05 -12.10 -1.77
N LEU A 89 -3.30 -13.38 -2.06
CA LEU A 89 -4.44 -14.11 -1.48
C LEU A 89 -4.35 -14.14 0.05
N ARG A 90 -3.15 -14.28 0.59
CA ARG A 90 -2.91 -14.32 2.03
C ARG A 90 -3.35 -13.03 2.72
N ILE A 91 -2.96 -11.87 2.19
CA ILE A 91 -3.36 -10.57 2.72
C ILE A 91 -4.85 -10.33 2.50
N TYR A 92 -5.39 -10.72 1.35
CA TYR A 92 -6.81 -10.59 1.08
C TYR A 92 -7.67 -11.36 2.10
N PHE A 93 -7.34 -12.62 2.38
CA PHE A 93 -8.08 -13.40 3.37
C PHE A 93 -7.85 -12.89 4.79
N ALA A 94 -6.63 -12.48 5.14
CA ALA A 94 -6.36 -11.86 6.43
C ALA A 94 -7.19 -10.59 6.66
N ALA A 95 -7.34 -9.76 5.64
CA ALA A 95 -8.19 -8.57 5.67
C ALA A 95 -9.68 -8.91 5.82
N LYS A 96 -10.15 -9.96 5.12
CA LYS A 96 -11.51 -10.47 5.27
C LYS A 96 -11.78 -10.94 6.70
N PHE A 97 -10.89 -11.74 7.27
CA PHE A 97 -11.01 -12.20 8.66
C PHE A 97 -10.86 -11.06 9.68
N ALA A 98 -10.12 -10.00 9.35
CA ALA A 98 -10.05 -8.79 10.17
C ALA A 98 -11.35 -7.96 10.15
N GLY A 99 -12.29 -8.27 9.27
CA GLY A 99 -13.57 -7.58 9.15
C GLY A 99 -13.50 -6.26 8.38
N ILE A 100 -12.48 -6.08 7.52
CA ILE A 100 -12.40 -4.88 6.66
C ILE A 100 -13.54 -4.90 5.65
N LYS A 101 -14.30 -3.81 5.58
CA LYS A 101 -15.49 -3.70 4.72
C LYS A 101 -15.13 -3.64 3.24
N ASN A 102 -14.17 -2.81 2.89
CA ASN A 102 -13.80 -2.53 1.51
C ASN A 102 -12.36 -2.98 1.24
N ILE A 103 -12.20 -4.06 0.51
CA ILE A 103 -10.90 -4.58 0.10
C ILE A 103 -10.79 -4.48 -1.41
N TYR A 104 -9.77 -3.77 -1.87
CA TYR A 104 -9.46 -3.57 -3.28
C TYR A 104 -8.16 -4.28 -3.63
N SER A 105 -8.17 -5.08 -4.67
CA SER A 105 -6.99 -5.81 -5.14
C SER A 105 -7.02 -5.96 -6.65
N TYR A 106 -5.86 -6.23 -7.23
CA TYR A 106 -5.79 -6.67 -8.63
C TYR A 106 -6.49 -8.01 -8.80
N SER A 107 -6.92 -8.29 -10.04
CA SER A 107 -7.46 -9.62 -10.36
C SER A 107 -6.37 -10.68 -10.23
N PHE A 108 -6.60 -11.70 -9.41
CA PHE A 108 -5.68 -12.82 -9.21
C PHE A 108 -5.48 -13.67 -10.47
N PHE A 109 -6.41 -13.61 -11.40
CA PHE A 109 -6.42 -14.45 -12.62
C PHE A 109 -5.72 -13.81 -13.82
N LYS A 110 -5.41 -12.50 -13.78
CA LYS A 110 -4.74 -11.77 -14.86
C LYS A 110 -3.25 -11.56 -14.57
N LYS A 111 -2.52 -12.64 -14.38
CA LYS A 111 -1.05 -12.58 -14.09
C LYS A 111 -0.17 -12.36 -15.32
N LYS A 112 -0.69 -12.39 -16.54
CA LYS A 112 0.13 -12.34 -17.75
C LYS A 112 0.38 -10.90 -18.17
N ASN A 113 1.67 -10.52 -18.23
CA ASN A 113 2.21 -9.34 -18.92
C ASN A 113 1.77 -7.96 -18.39
N LEU A 114 1.56 -7.82 -17.08
CA LEU A 114 1.24 -6.52 -16.52
C LEU A 114 2.52 -5.78 -16.15
N HIS A 115 2.84 -4.72 -16.87
CA HIS A 115 3.87 -3.79 -16.44
C HIS A 115 3.46 -3.17 -15.10
N LEU A 116 4.31 -3.32 -14.09
CA LEU A 116 4.01 -2.98 -12.69
C LEU A 116 3.40 -1.58 -12.51
N ILE A 117 4.02 -0.58 -13.12
CA ILE A 117 3.60 0.82 -13.01
C ILE A 117 2.24 1.05 -13.67
N ASN A 118 2.02 0.50 -14.87
CA ASN A 118 0.77 0.68 -15.60
C ASN A 118 -0.42 0.02 -14.87
N THR A 119 -0.18 -1.10 -14.23
CA THR A 119 -1.21 -1.79 -13.45
C THR A 119 -1.55 -1.03 -12.19
N ALA A 120 -0.56 -0.54 -11.47
CA ALA A 120 -0.74 0.29 -10.29
C ALA A 120 -1.49 1.59 -10.63
N LYS A 121 -1.12 2.24 -11.74
CA LYS A 121 -1.80 3.43 -12.24
C LYS A 121 -3.29 3.17 -12.48
N LYS A 122 -3.63 2.18 -13.29
CA LYS A 122 -5.03 1.81 -13.61
C LYS A 122 -5.84 1.40 -12.38
N PHE A 123 -5.21 0.68 -11.46
CA PHE A 123 -5.84 0.29 -10.21
C PHE A 123 -6.19 1.50 -9.34
N THR A 124 -5.27 2.45 -9.23
CA THR A 124 -5.47 3.69 -8.48
C THR A 124 -6.54 4.59 -9.14
N GLU A 125 -6.49 4.74 -10.46
CA GLU A 125 -7.50 5.47 -11.24
C GLU A 125 -8.91 4.92 -11.01
N LYS A 126 -9.04 3.60 -11.04
CA LYS A 126 -10.32 2.93 -10.80
C LYS A 126 -10.82 3.17 -9.37
N PHE A 127 -9.94 3.09 -8.38
CA PHE A 127 -10.29 3.35 -6.98
C PHE A 127 -10.69 4.80 -6.74
N LEU A 128 -9.92 5.73 -7.28
CA LEU A 128 -10.18 7.18 -7.13
C LEU A 128 -11.29 7.70 -8.05
N LYS A 129 -11.70 6.90 -9.05
CA LYS A 129 -12.65 7.29 -10.11
C LYS A 129 -12.17 8.53 -10.89
N ILE A 130 -10.90 8.53 -11.28
CA ILE A 130 -10.26 9.56 -12.09
C ILE A 130 -9.66 8.95 -13.37
N ASN A 131 -9.44 9.78 -14.40
CA ASN A 131 -8.98 9.31 -15.70
C ASN A 131 -7.47 9.39 -15.91
N ASP A 132 -6.76 10.21 -15.15
CA ASP A 132 -5.31 10.36 -15.27
C ASP A 132 -4.66 10.55 -13.90
N CYS A 133 -4.11 9.48 -13.39
CA CYS A 133 -3.41 9.44 -12.13
C CYS A 133 -1.96 9.89 -12.32
N LYS A 134 -1.51 10.82 -11.49
CA LYS A 134 -0.10 11.24 -11.49
C LYS A 134 0.81 10.08 -11.11
N THR A 135 1.91 9.93 -11.83
CA THR A 135 2.93 8.91 -11.60
C THR A 135 4.15 9.43 -10.85
N GLU A 136 4.21 10.76 -10.68
CA GLU A 136 5.31 11.44 -9.98
C GLU A 136 4.79 12.14 -8.72
N THR A 137 5.63 12.17 -7.70
CA THR A 137 5.31 12.84 -6.45
C THR A 137 6.56 13.38 -5.76
N LYS A 138 6.33 14.28 -4.81
CA LYS A 138 7.38 14.84 -3.97
C LYS A 138 7.75 13.84 -2.88
N PHE A 139 9.06 13.63 -2.70
CA PHE A 139 9.62 12.88 -1.59
C PHE A 139 10.06 13.85 -0.48
N PHE A 140 9.55 13.65 0.72
CA PHE A 140 9.83 14.53 1.85
C PHE A 140 11.04 14.02 2.63
N ILE A 141 12.09 14.86 2.70
CA ILE A 141 13.30 14.61 3.48
C ILE A 141 13.50 15.78 4.46
N ASN A 142 14.04 15.53 5.63
CA ASN A 142 14.26 16.52 6.68
C ASN A 142 15.25 17.63 6.32
N ASP A 143 16.02 17.49 5.26
CA ASP A 143 16.90 18.53 4.72
C ASP A 143 16.19 19.22 3.54
N ASP A 144 16.51 20.48 3.27
CA ASP A 144 15.90 21.35 2.24
C ASP A 144 15.92 20.82 0.80
N PHE A 145 16.16 19.53 0.61
CA PHE A 145 16.21 18.86 -0.67
C PHE A 145 14.88 18.16 -0.98
N THR A 146 14.31 18.54 -2.11
CA THR A 146 13.13 17.88 -2.67
C THR A 146 13.54 17.02 -3.85
N ILE A 147 13.25 15.71 -3.77
CA ILE A 147 13.46 14.77 -4.86
C ILE A 147 12.12 14.37 -5.44
N TYR A 148 11.99 14.36 -6.76
CA TYR A 148 10.80 13.87 -7.48
C TYR A 148 11.05 12.47 -8.02
N PHE A 149 10.12 11.57 -7.81
CA PHE A 149 10.12 10.23 -8.35
C PHE A 149 8.96 10.00 -9.30
#